data_3650a30629c49383fe439c9c47223f7a
#
_entry.id   3650a30629c49383fe439c9c47223f7a
#
_cell.length_a   1.000
_cell.length_b   1.000
_cell.length_c   1.000
_cell.angle_alpha   90.00
_cell.angle_beta   90.00
_cell.angle_gamma   90.00
#
_symmetry.space_group_name_H-M   'P 1'
#
loop_
_entity.id
_entity.type
_entity.pdbx_description
1 polymer ?
#
loop_
_entity_poly.entity_id
_entity_poly.type
_entity_poly.pdbx_seq_one_letter_code
_entity_poly.pdbx_strand_id
1 'polypeptide(L)'
;MRFSGLAGKEIINLRDGERLGHLGDCDLEVDPTGSLQALVMPERRGVGRGRRRVSIPWSAVQRIGPDVLIVDLAPADLPKTWRGM
;
A
#
# COMPACT_ATOMS: atom_id res chain seq x y z
N MET A 1 -10.63 15.46 2.54
CA MET A 1 -10.58 14.06 2.94
C MET A 1 -9.75 13.90 4.19
N ARG A 2 -10.21 13.09 5.09
CA ARG A 2 -9.48 12.84 6.34
C ARG A 2 -8.83 11.49 6.31
N PHE A 3 -7.69 11.37 6.98
CA PHE A 3 -7.03 10.08 7.06
C PHE A 3 -7.93 9.03 7.71
N SER A 4 -8.69 9.41 8.71
CA SER A 4 -9.60 8.48 9.36
C SER A 4 -10.61 7.90 8.37
N GLY A 5 -10.97 8.66 7.36
CA GLY A 5 -11.86 8.15 6.32
C GLY A 5 -11.17 7.21 5.34
N LEU A 6 -9.84 7.25 5.31
CA LEU A 6 -9.07 6.38 4.44
C LEU A 6 -8.65 5.10 5.13
N ALA A 7 -8.50 5.16 6.44
CA ALA A 7 -7.83 4.07 7.17
C ALA A 7 -8.49 2.73 7.00
N GLY A 8 -9.80 2.70 6.85
CA GLY A 8 -10.51 1.44 6.68
C GLY A 8 -10.54 0.91 5.27
N LYS A 9 -10.02 1.67 4.31
CA LYS A 9 -10.08 1.24 2.93
C LYS A 9 -9.07 0.15 2.64
N GLU A 10 -9.48 -0.76 1.81
CA GLU A 10 -8.62 -1.86 1.39
C GLU A 10 -7.81 -1.43 0.17
N ILE A 11 -6.54 -1.80 0.14
CA ILE A 11 -5.67 -1.47 -0.98
C ILE A 11 -5.66 -2.62 -1.95
N ILE A 12 -6.00 -2.35 -3.20
CA ILE A 12 -6.11 -3.36 -4.23
C ILE A 12 -5.25 -2.95 -5.40
N ASN A 13 -4.46 -3.91 -5.88
CA ASN A 13 -3.62 -3.65 -7.03
C ASN A 13 -4.43 -3.84 -8.30
N LEU A 14 -4.45 -2.81 -9.12
CA LEU A 14 -5.22 -2.81 -10.35
C LEU A 14 -4.81 -3.92 -11.31
N ARG A 15 -3.52 -4.19 -11.38
CA ARG A 15 -3.03 -5.11 -12.40
C ARG A 15 -3.47 -6.54 -12.21
N ASP A 16 -3.57 -6.99 -10.98
CA ASP A 16 -3.91 -8.39 -10.73
C ASP A 16 -5.06 -8.57 -9.77
N GLY A 17 -5.65 -7.49 -9.29
CA GLY A 17 -6.77 -7.58 -8.37
C GLY A 17 -6.39 -8.03 -6.98
N GLU A 18 -5.09 -8.11 -6.69
CA GLU A 18 -4.61 -8.58 -5.40
C GLU A 18 -4.95 -7.60 -4.30
N ARG A 19 -5.39 -8.13 -3.19
CA ARG A 19 -5.61 -7.31 -2.00
C ARG A 19 -4.30 -7.20 -1.26
N LEU A 20 -3.85 -5.99 -1.07
CA LEU A 20 -2.56 -5.78 -0.44
C LEU A 20 -2.65 -5.56 1.06
N GLY A 21 -3.77 -5.06 1.52
CA GLY A 21 -3.96 -4.77 2.93
C GLY A 21 -4.86 -3.57 3.12
N HIS A 22 -4.86 -3.06 4.35
CA HIS A 22 -5.68 -1.89 4.67
C HIS A 22 -4.80 -0.68 4.85
N LEU A 23 -5.31 0.46 4.43
CA LEU A 23 -4.55 1.69 4.51
C LEU A 23 -4.19 2.05 5.95
N GLY A 24 -5.05 1.70 6.88
CA GLY A 24 -4.79 1.99 8.29
C GLY A 24 -3.58 1.28 8.87
N ASP A 25 -3.11 0.24 8.19
CA ASP A 25 -1.93 -0.49 8.64
C ASP A 25 -0.63 0.06 8.03
N CYS A 26 -0.75 1.07 7.20
CA CYS A 26 0.39 1.64 6.49
C CYS A 26 0.97 2.81 7.24
N ASP A 27 2.27 3.03 7.02
CA ASP A 27 2.89 4.28 7.41
C ASP A 27 2.83 5.23 6.22
N LEU A 28 2.87 6.49 6.51
CA LEU A 28 2.91 7.52 5.47
C LEU A 28 4.29 8.12 5.42
N GLU A 29 4.87 8.19 4.24
CA GLU A 29 6.12 8.90 4.04
C GLU A 29 5.81 10.26 3.48
N VAL A 30 6.26 11.28 4.17
CA VAL A 30 6.08 12.65 3.71
C VAL A 30 7.43 13.31 3.58
N ASP A 31 7.56 14.19 2.60
CA ASP A 31 8.80 14.89 2.41
C ASP A 31 8.88 16.10 3.34
N PRO A 32 10.03 16.79 3.39
CA PRO A 32 10.17 17.94 4.28
C PRO A 32 9.21 19.08 4.03
N THR A 33 8.60 19.12 2.85
CA THR A 33 7.63 20.15 2.55
C THR A 33 6.23 19.78 3.00
N GLY A 34 6.06 18.56 3.51
CA GLY A 34 4.76 18.10 3.96
C GLY A 34 3.96 17.37 2.90
N SER A 35 4.55 17.11 1.76
CA SER A 35 3.84 16.39 0.69
C SER A 35 3.92 14.90 0.90
N LEU A 36 2.81 14.22 0.67
CA LEU A 36 2.75 12.78 0.80
C LEU A 36 3.51 12.14 -0.36
N GLN A 37 4.48 11.29 -0.02
CA GLN A 37 5.32 10.64 -1.02
C GLN A 37 4.94 9.20 -1.27
N ALA A 38 4.62 8.48 -0.22
CA ALA A 38 4.36 7.06 -0.38
C ALA A 38 3.60 6.50 0.80
N LEU A 39 2.98 5.36 0.57
CA LEU A 39 2.41 4.54 1.62
C LEU A 39 3.36 3.37 1.82
N VAL A 40 3.70 3.10 3.06
CA VAL A 40 4.61 1.99 3.35
C VAL A 40 3.82 0.93 4.08
N MET A 41 3.66 -0.21 3.44
CA MET A 41 2.91 -1.31 4.01
C MET A 41 3.84 -2.30 4.66
N PRO A 42 3.50 -2.80 5.83
CA PRO A 42 4.28 -3.88 6.42
C PRO A 42 4.05 -5.16 5.64
N GLU A 43 5.04 -6.01 5.64
CA GLU A 43 4.88 -7.31 5.00
C GLU A 43 4.10 -8.20 5.93
N ARG A 44 3.03 -8.77 5.44
CA ARG A 44 2.13 -9.50 6.28
C ARG A 44 2.66 -10.84 6.67
N ARG A 45 3.51 -11.40 5.85
CA ARG A 45 4.01 -12.71 6.13
C ARG A 45 5.39 -12.71 6.67
N GLY A 46 5.85 -11.63 7.05
CA GLY A 46 7.20 -11.53 7.52
C GLY A 46 7.35 -12.12 8.90
N VAL A 47 7.12 -13.36 9.02
CA VAL A 47 7.30 -14.00 10.30
C VAL A 47 8.77 -14.07 10.62
N GLY A 48 9.11 -13.54 11.73
CA GLY A 48 10.46 -13.58 12.16
C GLY A 48 11.28 -12.48 11.54
N ARG A 49 12.40 -12.85 11.00
CA ARG A 49 13.35 -11.87 10.56
C ARG A 49 13.08 -11.37 9.19
N GLY A 50 13.73 -10.33 8.81
CA GLY A 50 13.67 -9.86 7.46
C GLY A 50 12.35 -9.26 7.08
N ARG A 51 11.72 -8.56 7.98
CA ARG A 51 10.49 -7.92 7.62
C ARG A 51 10.71 -6.96 6.50
N ARG A 52 10.00 -7.17 5.44
CA ARG A 52 10.08 -6.30 4.31
C ARG A 52 8.92 -5.37 4.32
N ARG A 53 9.14 -4.20 3.80
CA ARG A 53 8.07 -3.23 3.65
C ARG A 53 7.88 -2.98 2.19
N VAL A 54 6.63 -2.78 1.81
CA VAL A 54 6.30 -2.46 0.43
C VAL A 54 6.00 -0.98 0.40
N SER A 55 6.80 -0.25 -0.37
CA SER A 55 6.57 1.18 -0.52
C SER A 55 5.75 1.41 -1.78
N ILE A 56 4.60 2.03 -1.61
CA ILE A 56 3.71 2.34 -2.71
C ILE A 56 3.80 3.83 -2.96
N PRO A 57 4.44 4.24 -4.07
CA PRO A 57 4.52 5.67 -4.37
C PRO A 57 3.13 6.27 -4.47
N TRP A 58 2.97 7.45 -3.94
CA TRP A 58 1.66 8.08 -4.01
C TRP A 58 1.21 8.26 -5.44
N SER A 59 2.16 8.40 -6.37
CA SER A 59 1.84 8.52 -7.78
C SER A 59 1.25 7.25 -8.37
N ALA A 60 1.38 6.12 -7.68
CA ALA A 60 0.79 4.87 -8.15
C ALA A 60 -0.68 4.74 -7.77
N VAL A 61 -1.19 5.64 -6.96
CA VAL A 61 -2.59 5.60 -6.56
C VAL A 61 -3.42 6.06 -7.73
N GLN A 62 -4.28 5.18 -8.21
CA GLN A 62 -5.10 5.45 -9.39
C GLN A 62 -6.46 6.02 -9.03
N ARG A 63 -7.05 5.51 -7.97
CA ARG A 63 -8.38 5.94 -7.62
C ARG A 63 -8.64 5.67 -6.15
N ILE A 64 -9.40 6.55 -5.54
CA ILE A 64 -9.82 6.38 -4.16
C ILE A 64 -11.33 6.22 -4.20
N GLY A 65 -11.80 5.04 -3.85
CA GLY A 65 -13.23 4.77 -3.80
C GLY A 65 -13.76 4.80 -2.38
N PRO A 66 -15.03 4.49 -2.21
CA PRO A 66 -15.63 4.51 -0.87
C PRO A 66 -15.01 3.49 0.07
N ASP A 67 -14.67 2.32 -0.44
CA ASP A 67 -14.16 1.24 0.40
C ASP A 67 -12.79 0.76 0.01
N VAL A 68 -12.25 1.26 -1.10
CA VAL A 68 -11.00 0.74 -1.65
C VAL A 68 -10.10 1.86 -2.11
N LEU A 69 -8.83 1.56 -2.14
CA LEU A 69 -7.81 2.40 -2.74
C LEU A 69 -7.16 1.57 -3.83
N ILE A 70 -7.27 2.02 -5.06
CA ILE A 70 -6.73 1.28 -6.19
C ILE A 70 -5.35 1.82 -6.53
N VAL A 71 -4.37 0.92 -6.59
CA VAL A 71 -3.01 1.28 -6.95
C VAL A 71 -2.57 0.50 -8.17
N ASP A 72 -1.57 0.99 -8.85
CA ASP A 72 -1.04 0.36 -10.05
C ASP A 72 0.43 0.03 -9.82
N LEU A 73 0.69 -1.19 -9.39
CA LEU A 73 2.03 -1.64 -9.09
C LEU A 73 2.42 -2.78 -10.00
N ALA A 74 3.60 -2.67 -10.59
CA ALA A 74 4.13 -3.75 -11.40
C ALA A 74 4.52 -4.91 -10.49
N PRO A 75 4.46 -6.14 -11.00
CA PRO A 75 4.85 -7.28 -10.17
C PRO A 75 6.26 -7.17 -9.61
N ALA A 76 7.14 -6.49 -10.31
CA ALA A 76 8.51 -6.32 -9.83
C ALA A 76 8.61 -5.44 -8.60
N ASP A 77 7.59 -4.64 -8.34
CA ASP A 77 7.59 -3.75 -7.20
C ASP A 77 7.12 -4.42 -5.92
N LEU A 78 6.67 -5.66 -6.03
CA LEU A 78 6.17 -6.41 -4.89
C LEU A 78 7.11 -7.55 -4.56
N PRO A 79 7.29 -7.87 -3.29
CA PRO A 79 8.08 -9.03 -2.92
C PRO A 79 7.44 -10.29 -3.49
N LYS A 80 8.26 -11.25 -3.87
CA LYS A 80 7.73 -12.49 -4.41
C LYS A 80 6.84 -13.20 -3.41
N THR A 81 7.22 -13.16 -2.16
CA THR A 81 6.46 -13.83 -1.12
C THR A 81 5.10 -13.19 -0.93
N TRP A 82 4.95 -11.98 -1.37
CA TRP A 82 3.70 -11.27 -1.21
C TRP A 82 2.62 -11.87 -2.08
N ARG A 83 2.98 -12.31 -3.26
CA ARG A 83 2.02 -12.77 -4.22
C ARG A 83 1.81 -14.26 -4.25
N GLY A 84 2.68 -14.98 -3.80
CA GLY A 84 2.63 -16.41 -3.96
C GLY A 84 1.73 -17.11 -2.99
N MET A 85 0.80 -16.39 -2.47
CA MET A 85 0.02 -17.03 -1.45
C MET A 85 -1.15 -17.75 -2.00
#